data_2808ad5fab6a8e3d5df40cfd0fc21f80
#
_entry.id   2808ad5fab6a8e3d5df40cfd0fc21f80
#
_cell.length_a   1.000
_cell.length_b   1.000
_cell.length_c   1.000
_cell.angle_alpha   90.00
_cell.angle_beta   90.00
_cell.angle_gamma   90.00
#
_symmetry.space_group_name_H-M   'P 1'
#
loop_
_entity.id
_entity.type
_entity.pdbx_description
1 polymer ?
#
loop_
_entity_poly.entity_id
_entity_poly.type
_entity_poly.pdbx_seq_one_letter_code
_entity_poly.pdbx_strand_id
1 'polypeptide(L)'
;MPRNFSQSFFYKPKSTPDSNKMGNEDSAIKELLDSMAPITLEEMTGIKLMNRLDTKYVASKAQLVQLLKLVQDKYYVQETLERRIIPYLTTYYDTDDHLMYMMHHNKRARRMKVRVRTYVASELTFLEVKNKNNHARTKKKRIEVPSQDDFRGVEGAHELVQRKTGLDLDKLNAVVRNQFERVTLVNKGKTERLTIDFNIGFHNFETEHDHGTDELVIIELKRDGNVFSPVCNLLRDIHVHPTGFSKCCIGMALTDPALKQNNFKPKLRNLEKINGRRFIDHEL
;
A
#
# COMPACT_ATOMS: atom_id res chain seq x y z
N MET A 1 -25.37 -6.60 19.26
CA MET A 1 -24.89 -5.23 19.50
C MET A 1 -23.62 -5.06 18.68
N PRO A 2 -23.53 -4.11 17.74
CA PRO A 2 -22.31 -3.90 16.99
C PRO A 2 -21.24 -3.36 17.95
N ARG A 3 -20.10 -4.05 18.04
CA ARG A 3 -18.95 -3.54 18.76
C ARG A 3 -18.42 -2.33 18.01
N ASN A 4 -18.51 -1.17 18.65
CA ASN A 4 -17.87 0.04 18.18
C ASN A 4 -16.39 -0.26 17.87
N PHE A 5 -16.01 -0.12 16.60
CA PHE A 5 -14.62 -0.02 16.20
C PHE A 5 -14.05 1.23 16.87
N SER A 6 -13.50 1.03 18.07
CA SER A 6 -12.90 2.12 18.80
C SER A 6 -11.69 2.63 18.02
N GLN A 7 -11.55 3.94 17.95
CA GLN A 7 -10.46 4.71 17.34
C GLN A 7 -9.05 4.35 17.88
N SER A 8 -8.91 3.32 18.71
CA SER A 8 -7.69 2.93 19.40
C SER A 8 -6.69 2.12 18.58
N PHE A 9 -7.03 1.67 17.37
CA PHE A 9 -6.15 0.86 16.51
C PHE A 9 -5.40 1.64 15.42
N PHE A 10 -5.57 2.95 15.32
CA PHE A 10 -4.72 3.72 14.43
C PHE A 10 -3.37 3.94 15.10
N TYR A 11 -2.29 3.48 14.47
CA TYR A 11 -0.94 3.88 14.82
C TYR A 11 -0.93 5.41 14.97
N LYS A 12 -0.78 5.89 16.22
CA LYS A 12 -0.49 7.29 16.46
C LYS A 12 1.03 7.41 16.38
N PRO A 13 1.58 8.27 15.52
CA PRO A 13 3.03 8.51 15.51
C PRO A 13 3.49 8.80 16.93
N LYS A 14 4.48 8.06 17.42
CA LYS A 14 5.10 8.40 18.70
C LYS A 14 5.76 9.75 18.49
N SER A 15 5.45 10.72 19.34
CA SER A 15 6.09 12.03 19.37
C SER A 15 7.61 11.87 19.50
N THR A 16 8.31 12.02 18.37
CA THR A 16 9.76 12.16 18.32
C THR A 16 10.12 13.64 18.49
N PRO A 17 11.35 14.00 18.90
CA PRO A 17 11.75 15.40 19.14
C PRO A 17 11.60 16.38 17.98
N ASP A 18 11.28 15.91 16.76
CA ASP A 18 11.05 16.70 15.54
C ASP A 18 9.56 16.85 15.16
N SER A 19 8.64 16.78 16.13
CA SER A 19 7.20 16.87 15.92
C SER A 19 6.73 18.13 15.14
N ASN A 20 7.50 19.20 15.18
CA ASN A 20 7.21 20.45 14.43
C ASN A 20 7.45 20.35 12.91
N LYS A 21 8.33 19.46 12.44
CA LYS A 21 8.56 19.24 10.99
C LYS A 21 7.50 18.35 10.37
N MET A 22 7.07 17.29 11.10
CA MET A 22 6.04 16.37 10.61
C MET A 22 4.68 17.04 10.43
N GLY A 23 4.28 17.97 11.31
CA GLY A 23 3.04 18.74 11.17
C GLY A 23 2.99 19.64 9.94
N ASN A 24 4.15 20.12 9.47
CA ASN A 24 4.22 21.06 8.35
C ASN A 24 4.03 20.38 6.98
N GLU A 25 4.59 19.18 6.79
CA GLU A 25 4.46 18.45 5.50
C GLU A 25 3.06 17.87 5.31
N ASP A 26 2.43 17.32 6.35
CA ASP A 26 1.05 16.82 6.28
C ASP A 26 0.06 17.96 5.99
N SER A 27 0.25 19.14 6.58
CA SER A 27 -0.53 20.33 6.27
C SER A 27 -0.34 20.78 4.83
N ALA A 28 0.91 20.84 4.36
CA ALA A 28 1.23 21.23 2.98
C ALA A 28 0.66 20.23 1.96
N ILE A 29 0.70 18.91 2.24
CA ILE A 29 0.08 17.89 1.40
C ILE A 29 -1.42 18.15 1.31
N LYS A 30 -2.09 18.37 2.44
CA LYS A 30 -3.53 18.62 2.47
C LYS A 30 -3.90 19.89 1.68
N GLU A 31 -3.22 21.01 1.90
CA GLU A 31 -3.46 22.26 1.20
C GLU A 31 -3.31 22.12 -0.32
N LEU A 32 -2.25 21.42 -0.78
CA LEU A 32 -2.04 21.16 -2.19
C LEU A 32 -3.13 20.29 -2.79
N LEU A 33 -3.57 19.25 -2.08
CA LEU A 33 -4.67 18.41 -2.52
C LEU A 33 -6.00 19.17 -2.56
N ASP A 34 -6.24 20.05 -1.59
CA ASP A 34 -7.46 20.87 -1.54
C ASP A 34 -7.53 21.91 -2.68
N SER A 35 -6.38 22.33 -3.22
CA SER A 35 -6.30 23.22 -4.40
C SER A 35 -6.52 22.51 -5.74
N MET A 36 -6.39 21.18 -5.80
CA MET A 36 -6.54 20.41 -7.04
C MET A 36 -8.01 20.23 -7.43
N ALA A 37 -8.30 20.19 -8.72
CA ALA A 37 -9.64 19.86 -9.20
C ALA A 37 -10.03 18.41 -8.84
N PRO A 38 -11.24 18.19 -8.28
CA PRO A 38 -11.68 16.84 -7.90
C PRO A 38 -12.08 16.00 -9.13
N ILE A 39 -12.05 14.67 -8.96
CA ILE A 39 -12.66 13.70 -9.86
C ILE A 39 -13.36 12.63 -9.03
N THR A 40 -14.57 12.25 -9.41
CA THR A 40 -15.34 11.22 -8.71
C THR A 40 -14.91 9.81 -9.11
N LEU A 41 -15.26 8.82 -8.28
CA LEU A 41 -15.01 7.41 -8.60
C LEU A 41 -15.77 6.97 -9.86
N GLU A 42 -16.97 7.52 -10.09
CA GLU A 42 -17.79 7.23 -11.26
C GLU A 42 -17.11 7.72 -12.54
N GLU A 43 -16.61 8.96 -12.57
CA GLU A 43 -15.87 9.51 -13.71
C GLU A 43 -14.57 8.74 -13.99
N MET A 44 -14.01 8.05 -13.01
CA MET A 44 -12.82 7.22 -13.15
C MET A 44 -13.13 5.82 -13.71
N THR A 45 -14.38 5.35 -13.70
CA THR A 45 -14.72 4.00 -14.18
C THR A 45 -14.50 3.85 -15.69
N GLY A 46 -14.56 4.95 -16.44
CA GLY A 46 -14.27 4.99 -17.88
C GLY A 46 -12.79 4.86 -18.25
N ILE A 47 -11.87 4.95 -17.28
CA ILE A 47 -10.43 4.89 -17.52
C ILE A 47 -9.99 3.42 -17.66
N LYS A 48 -10.08 2.88 -18.88
CA LYS A 48 -9.68 1.51 -19.20
C LYS A 48 -8.19 1.46 -19.52
N LEU A 49 -7.38 1.00 -18.56
CA LEU A 49 -5.97 0.69 -18.78
C LEU A 49 -5.85 -0.79 -19.22
N MET A 50 -5.97 -1.05 -20.53
CA MET A 50 -6.09 -2.40 -21.11
C MET A 50 -4.81 -3.22 -20.92
N ASN A 51 -3.64 -2.64 -21.22
CA ASN A 51 -2.32 -3.25 -21.08
C ASN A 51 -1.52 -2.59 -19.95
N ARG A 52 -2.08 -2.60 -18.75
CA ARG A 52 -1.57 -1.85 -17.63
C ARG A 52 -0.15 -2.21 -17.22
N LEU A 53 0.72 -1.20 -17.22
CA LEU A 53 2.04 -1.23 -16.60
C LEU A 53 1.98 -0.52 -15.24
N ASP A 54 2.34 -1.24 -14.18
CA ASP A 54 2.37 -0.72 -12.81
C ASP A 54 3.85 -0.49 -12.41
N THR A 55 4.23 0.77 -12.22
CA THR A 55 5.58 1.15 -11.76
C THR A 55 5.49 1.73 -10.35
N LYS A 56 6.33 1.26 -9.43
CA LYS A 56 6.35 1.76 -8.06
C LYS A 56 7.59 2.60 -7.79
N TYR A 57 7.39 3.57 -6.93
CA TYR A 57 8.43 4.47 -6.43
C TYR A 57 8.33 4.56 -4.92
N VAL A 58 9.45 4.83 -4.27
CA VAL A 58 9.55 5.08 -2.84
C VAL A 58 10.14 6.47 -2.67
N ALA A 59 9.47 7.30 -1.88
CA ALA A 59 9.80 8.70 -1.68
C ALA A 59 9.63 9.11 -0.20
N SER A 60 10.08 10.31 0.16
CA SER A 60 9.75 10.97 1.41
C SER A 60 8.51 11.86 1.27
N LYS A 61 7.94 12.32 2.40
CA LYS A 61 6.87 13.33 2.40
C LYS A 61 7.32 14.64 1.75
N ALA A 62 8.57 15.09 2.00
CA ALA A 62 9.11 16.27 1.36
C ALA A 62 9.14 16.16 -0.18
N GLN A 63 9.52 14.98 -0.71
CA GLN A 63 9.45 14.70 -2.15
C GLN A 63 8.02 14.63 -2.66
N LEU A 64 7.07 14.13 -1.85
CA LEU A 64 5.65 14.16 -2.21
C LEU A 64 5.14 15.59 -2.34
N VAL A 65 5.47 16.48 -1.42
CA VAL A 65 5.12 17.91 -1.51
C VAL A 65 5.66 18.53 -2.80
N GLN A 66 6.93 18.24 -3.16
CA GLN A 66 7.51 18.69 -4.42
C GLN A 66 6.75 18.16 -5.64
N LEU A 67 6.41 16.84 -5.65
CA LEU A 67 5.64 16.24 -6.73
C LEU A 67 4.26 16.90 -6.87
N LEU A 68 3.53 17.08 -5.77
CA LEU A 68 2.20 17.68 -5.79
C LEU A 68 2.21 19.08 -6.38
N LYS A 69 3.20 19.93 -6.04
CA LYS A 69 3.38 21.26 -6.64
C LYS A 69 3.59 21.20 -8.16
N LEU A 70 4.29 20.17 -8.66
CA LEU A 70 4.59 20.01 -10.09
C LEU A 70 3.41 19.46 -10.91
N VAL A 71 2.45 18.80 -10.25
CA VAL A 71 1.33 18.11 -10.93
C VAL A 71 -0.03 18.73 -10.65
N GLN A 72 -0.17 19.69 -9.72
CA GLN A 72 -1.45 20.23 -9.27
C GLN A 72 -2.37 20.69 -10.42
N ASP A 73 -1.81 21.34 -11.45
CA ASP A 73 -2.57 21.83 -12.61
C ASP A 73 -2.76 20.77 -13.71
N LYS A 74 -2.10 19.61 -13.59
CA LYS A 74 -2.06 18.55 -14.61
C LYS A 74 -2.88 17.33 -14.25
N TYR A 75 -3.26 17.21 -12.96
CA TYR A 75 -3.99 16.08 -12.43
C TYR A 75 -5.25 16.49 -11.69
N TYR A 76 -6.23 15.62 -11.72
CA TYR A 76 -7.36 15.61 -10.81
C TYR A 76 -6.99 14.81 -9.55
N VAL A 77 -7.59 15.15 -8.42
CA VAL A 77 -7.54 14.33 -7.21
C VAL A 77 -8.87 13.59 -7.03
N GLN A 78 -8.81 12.28 -6.79
CA GLN A 78 -10.01 11.50 -6.50
C GLN A 78 -10.64 11.98 -5.20
N GLU A 79 -11.93 12.29 -5.26
CA GLU A 79 -12.73 12.61 -4.11
C GLU A 79 -13.80 11.53 -3.88
N THR A 80 -13.94 11.06 -2.65
CA THR A 80 -14.91 10.04 -2.25
C THR A 80 -15.50 10.45 -0.90
N LEU A 81 -16.82 10.63 -0.83
CA LEU A 81 -17.50 11.11 0.38
C LEU A 81 -16.84 12.38 0.95
N GLU A 82 -16.60 13.36 0.09
CA GLU A 82 -15.93 14.64 0.41
C GLU A 82 -14.52 14.51 0.99
N ARG A 83 -13.88 13.34 0.80
CA ARG A 83 -12.51 13.08 1.25
C ARG A 83 -11.59 12.81 0.07
N ARG A 84 -10.40 13.42 0.10
CA ARG A 84 -9.31 13.25 -0.86
C ARG A 84 -8.21 12.36 -0.34
N ILE A 85 -8.10 12.25 0.97
CA ILE A 85 -7.21 11.34 1.68
C ILE A 85 -8.07 10.23 2.29
N ILE A 86 -7.91 9.02 1.78
CA ILE A 86 -8.75 7.88 2.13
C ILE A 86 -7.95 6.88 2.97
N PRO A 87 -8.38 6.59 4.20
CA PRO A 87 -7.73 5.58 5.03
C PRO A 87 -8.06 4.16 4.56
N TYR A 88 -7.05 3.29 4.65
CA TYR A 88 -7.10 1.87 4.29
C TYR A 88 -6.59 1.02 5.44
N LEU A 89 -7.28 -0.10 5.68
CA LEU A 89 -6.83 -1.16 6.57
C LEU A 89 -6.69 -2.46 5.77
N THR A 90 -5.58 -3.17 5.96
CA THR A 90 -5.35 -4.42 5.21
C THR A 90 -4.64 -5.43 6.09
N THR A 91 -5.25 -6.59 6.31
CA THR A 91 -4.64 -7.74 6.96
C THR A 91 -4.21 -8.73 5.90
N TYR A 92 -2.94 -9.16 5.94
CA TYR A 92 -2.39 -10.23 5.09
C TYR A 92 -2.37 -11.53 5.84
N TYR A 93 -2.62 -12.59 5.07
CA TYR A 93 -2.68 -13.97 5.55
C TYR A 93 -1.59 -14.80 4.87
N ASP A 94 -0.96 -15.70 5.62
CA ASP A 94 0.04 -16.63 5.12
C ASP A 94 -0.08 -17.98 5.86
N THR A 95 0.66 -18.97 5.42
CA THR A 95 0.82 -20.26 6.11
C THR A 95 1.76 -20.12 7.31
N ASP A 96 1.77 -21.09 8.23
CA ASP A 96 2.64 -21.08 9.42
C ASP A 96 4.13 -21.03 9.06
N ASP A 97 4.54 -21.58 7.90
CA ASP A 97 5.90 -21.54 7.38
C ASP A 97 6.18 -20.30 6.50
N HIS A 98 5.27 -19.33 6.47
CA HIS A 98 5.36 -18.09 5.69
C HIS A 98 5.62 -18.31 4.18
N LEU A 99 4.95 -19.28 3.58
CA LEU A 99 5.14 -19.68 2.18
C LEU A 99 5.09 -18.47 1.21
N MET A 100 4.08 -17.60 1.34
CA MET A 100 3.89 -16.46 0.42
C MET A 100 4.98 -15.39 0.62
N TYR A 101 5.40 -15.15 1.86
CA TYR A 101 6.54 -14.31 2.19
C TYR A 101 7.83 -14.88 1.57
N MET A 102 8.12 -16.17 1.80
CA MET A 102 9.30 -16.84 1.30
C MET A 102 9.34 -16.90 -0.23
N MET A 103 8.21 -17.12 -0.90
CA MET A 103 8.11 -17.03 -2.35
C MET A 103 8.52 -15.63 -2.85
N HIS A 104 8.10 -14.57 -2.14
CA HIS A 104 8.44 -13.21 -2.50
C HIS A 104 9.91 -12.90 -2.19
N HIS A 105 10.38 -13.26 -1.01
CA HIS A 105 11.77 -13.10 -0.59
C HIS A 105 12.73 -13.76 -1.59
N ASN A 106 12.47 -15.01 -1.95
CA ASN A 106 13.28 -15.79 -2.87
C ASN A 106 13.08 -15.42 -4.36
N LYS A 107 12.37 -14.30 -4.64
CA LYS A 107 12.14 -13.78 -6.00
C LYS A 107 11.48 -14.79 -6.95
N ARG A 108 10.68 -15.75 -6.43
CA ARG A 108 9.98 -16.72 -7.28
C ARG A 108 9.11 -15.99 -8.30
N ALA A 109 9.07 -16.46 -9.55
CA ALA A 109 8.28 -15.85 -10.62
C ALA A 109 6.78 -15.93 -10.29
N ARG A 110 6.30 -17.11 -9.88
CA ARG A 110 4.94 -17.30 -9.36
C ARG A 110 4.90 -16.87 -7.90
N ARG A 111 3.99 -15.97 -7.59
CA ARG A 111 3.79 -15.43 -6.22
C ARG A 111 2.33 -15.15 -6.00
N MET A 112 1.88 -15.40 -4.80
CA MET A 112 0.51 -15.16 -4.40
C MET A 112 0.44 -14.29 -3.13
N LYS A 113 -0.73 -13.70 -2.88
CA LYS A 113 -1.06 -12.99 -1.65
C LYS A 113 -2.53 -13.14 -1.38
N VAL A 114 -2.85 -13.45 -0.14
CA VAL A 114 -4.21 -13.43 0.39
C VAL A 114 -4.30 -12.30 1.38
N ARG A 115 -5.36 -11.49 1.30
CA ARG A 115 -5.57 -10.38 2.23
C ARG A 115 -7.04 -10.04 2.36
N VAL A 116 -7.41 -9.51 3.51
CA VAL A 116 -8.67 -8.81 3.72
C VAL A 116 -8.39 -7.31 3.79
N ARG A 117 -9.15 -6.53 3.02
CA ARG A 117 -8.96 -5.09 2.92
C ARG A 117 -10.24 -4.34 3.16
N THR A 118 -10.19 -3.38 4.08
CA THR A 118 -11.26 -2.41 4.34
C THR A 118 -10.93 -1.06 3.73
N TYR A 119 -11.89 -0.50 3.01
CA TYR A 119 -11.94 0.88 2.56
C TYR A 119 -12.69 1.65 3.65
N VAL A 120 -11.94 2.25 4.58
CA VAL A 120 -12.52 2.75 5.85
C VAL A 120 -13.60 3.82 5.61
N ALA A 121 -13.42 4.67 4.60
CA ALA A 121 -14.39 5.73 4.30
C ALA A 121 -15.76 5.22 3.82
N SER A 122 -15.79 4.09 3.11
CA SER A 122 -17.02 3.48 2.57
C SER A 122 -17.45 2.22 3.34
N GLU A 123 -16.71 1.84 4.37
CA GLU A 123 -16.91 0.63 5.20
C GLU A 123 -16.93 -0.69 4.40
N LEU A 124 -16.54 -0.66 3.14
CA LEU A 124 -16.49 -1.84 2.28
C LEU A 124 -15.25 -2.67 2.58
N THR A 125 -15.46 -3.96 2.82
CA THR A 125 -14.39 -4.93 3.07
C THR A 125 -14.38 -6.03 2.02
N PHE A 126 -13.19 -6.44 1.59
CA PHE A 126 -13.00 -7.45 0.56
C PHE A 126 -11.94 -8.47 0.94
N LEU A 127 -12.24 -9.75 0.77
CA LEU A 127 -11.23 -10.80 0.66
C LEU A 127 -10.65 -10.74 -0.76
N GLU A 128 -9.36 -10.53 -0.88
CA GLU A 128 -8.65 -10.37 -2.16
C GLU A 128 -7.53 -11.41 -2.30
N VAL A 129 -7.50 -12.10 -3.41
CA VAL A 129 -6.38 -12.99 -3.79
C VAL A 129 -5.68 -12.41 -5.01
N LYS A 130 -4.36 -12.24 -4.90
CA LYS A 130 -3.49 -11.79 -5.99
C LYS A 130 -2.51 -12.89 -6.36
N ASN A 131 -2.47 -13.22 -7.66
CA ASN A 131 -1.51 -14.15 -8.22
C ASN A 131 -0.71 -13.46 -9.30
N LYS A 132 0.61 -13.56 -9.20
CA LYS A 132 1.53 -13.21 -10.26
C LYS A 132 2.00 -14.50 -10.95
N ASN A 133 1.84 -14.57 -12.26
CA ASN A 133 2.28 -15.70 -13.06
C ASN A 133 3.73 -15.52 -13.57
N ASN A 134 4.26 -16.53 -14.27
CA ASN A 134 5.61 -16.53 -14.85
C ASN A 134 5.82 -15.41 -15.90
N HIS A 135 4.75 -14.95 -16.56
CA HIS A 135 4.77 -13.85 -17.53
C HIS A 135 4.65 -12.47 -16.87
N ALA A 136 4.96 -12.37 -15.58
CA ALA A 136 4.87 -11.15 -14.78
C ALA A 136 3.47 -10.51 -14.69
N ARG A 137 2.44 -11.13 -15.26
CA ARG A 137 1.06 -10.63 -15.18
C ARG A 137 0.46 -10.95 -13.81
N THR A 138 -0.17 -9.95 -13.21
CA THR A 138 -0.87 -10.10 -11.93
C THR A 138 -2.37 -10.18 -12.19
N LYS A 139 -3.00 -11.27 -11.76
CA LYS A 139 -4.47 -11.40 -11.70
C LYS A 139 -4.93 -11.17 -10.27
N LYS A 140 -5.96 -10.34 -10.10
CA LYS A 140 -6.63 -10.12 -8.82
C LYS A 140 -8.08 -10.57 -8.93
N LYS A 141 -8.55 -11.33 -7.94
CA LYS A 141 -9.96 -11.63 -7.71
C LYS A 141 -10.32 -11.23 -6.29
N ARG A 142 -11.56 -10.82 -6.08
CA ARG A 142 -12.07 -10.42 -4.78
C ARG A 142 -13.54 -10.78 -4.63
N ILE A 143 -13.96 -10.97 -3.39
CA ILE A 143 -15.36 -11.02 -2.97
C ILE A 143 -15.55 -10.03 -1.84
N GLU A 144 -16.73 -9.50 -1.72
CA GLU A 144 -17.09 -8.64 -0.59
C GLU A 144 -17.35 -9.50 0.64
N VAL A 145 -16.94 -9.01 1.80
CA VAL A 145 -17.08 -9.71 3.08
C VAL A 145 -17.50 -8.73 4.16
N PRO A 146 -18.18 -9.16 5.24
CA PRO A 146 -18.71 -8.25 6.26
C PRO A 146 -17.62 -7.43 6.99
N SER A 147 -16.52 -8.08 7.36
CA SER A 147 -15.46 -7.41 8.14
C SER A 147 -14.08 -8.06 7.97
N GLN A 148 -13.07 -7.52 8.66
CA GLN A 148 -11.72 -8.11 8.75
C GLN A 148 -11.73 -9.45 9.49
N ASP A 149 -12.65 -9.64 10.42
CA ASP A 149 -12.68 -10.80 11.31
C ASP A 149 -13.73 -11.83 10.84
N ASP A 150 -14.80 -11.36 10.18
CA ASP A 150 -15.90 -12.19 9.69
C ASP A 150 -15.88 -12.30 8.16
N PHE A 151 -15.01 -13.15 7.64
CA PHE A 151 -14.90 -13.36 6.19
C PHE A 151 -14.81 -14.84 5.80
N ARG A 152 -14.43 -15.73 6.75
CA ARG A 152 -14.23 -17.16 6.43
C ARG A 152 -15.54 -17.87 6.12
N GLY A 153 -16.61 -17.54 6.83
CA GLY A 153 -17.96 -18.11 6.61
C GLY A 153 -18.70 -17.59 5.39
N VAL A 154 -18.11 -16.62 4.66
CA VAL A 154 -18.76 -16.04 3.47
C VAL A 154 -18.74 -17.03 2.32
N GLU A 155 -19.89 -17.19 1.64
CA GLU A 155 -20.02 -18.04 0.46
C GLU A 155 -18.96 -17.69 -0.60
N GLY A 156 -18.26 -18.70 -1.11
CA GLY A 156 -17.22 -18.55 -2.10
C GLY A 156 -15.84 -18.12 -1.56
N ALA A 157 -15.69 -17.85 -0.24
CA ALA A 157 -14.41 -17.43 0.33
C ALA A 157 -13.37 -18.57 0.24
N HIS A 158 -13.71 -19.76 0.70
CA HIS A 158 -12.87 -20.95 0.62
C HIS A 158 -12.58 -21.33 -0.83
N GLU A 159 -13.59 -21.35 -1.69
CA GLU A 159 -13.42 -21.67 -3.11
C GLU A 159 -12.49 -20.66 -3.81
N LEU A 160 -12.64 -19.37 -3.53
CA LEU A 160 -11.78 -18.33 -4.09
C LEU A 160 -10.30 -18.58 -3.74
N VAL A 161 -10.00 -18.82 -2.47
CA VAL A 161 -8.63 -19.04 -2.01
C VAL A 161 -8.10 -20.35 -2.58
N GLN A 162 -8.82 -21.47 -2.40
CA GLN A 162 -8.40 -22.78 -2.90
C GLN A 162 -8.13 -22.76 -4.41
N ARG A 163 -9.04 -22.24 -5.21
CA ARG A 163 -8.89 -22.18 -6.68
C ARG A 163 -7.72 -21.30 -7.14
N LYS A 164 -7.38 -20.26 -6.37
CA LYS A 164 -6.35 -19.29 -6.75
C LYS A 164 -4.98 -19.59 -6.18
N THR A 165 -4.91 -20.25 -5.04
CA THR A 165 -3.64 -20.51 -4.34
C THR A 165 -3.31 -22.00 -4.22
N GLY A 166 -4.29 -22.87 -4.27
CA GLY A 166 -4.17 -24.28 -3.92
C GLY A 166 -4.16 -24.51 -2.40
N LEU A 167 -4.38 -23.48 -1.60
CA LEU A 167 -4.30 -23.53 -0.14
C LEU A 167 -5.71 -23.50 0.46
N ASP A 168 -5.84 -24.15 1.60
CA ASP A 168 -7.03 -24.10 2.44
C ASP A 168 -7.06 -22.78 3.21
N LEU A 169 -8.19 -22.07 3.16
CA LEU A 169 -8.35 -20.80 3.84
C LEU A 169 -8.21 -20.91 5.36
N ASP A 170 -8.64 -22.03 5.95
CA ASP A 170 -8.56 -22.25 7.40
C ASP A 170 -7.14 -22.49 7.90
N LYS A 171 -6.21 -22.85 7.00
CA LYS A 171 -4.78 -23.00 7.29
C LYS A 171 -3.98 -21.71 7.07
N LEU A 172 -4.65 -20.59 6.77
CA LEU A 172 -3.99 -19.30 6.62
C LEU A 172 -4.20 -18.45 7.87
N ASN A 173 -3.12 -18.01 8.49
CA ASN A 173 -3.12 -17.14 9.65
C ASN A 173 -2.89 -15.68 9.28
N ALA A 174 -3.44 -14.77 10.08
CA ALA A 174 -3.12 -13.35 9.97
C ALA A 174 -1.65 -13.16 10.37
N VAL A 175 -0.82 -12.62 9.47
CA VAL A 175 0.61 -12.41 9.76
C VAL A 175 0.96 -10.95 9.97
N VAL A 176 0.46 -10.05 9.12
CA VAL A 176 0.71 -8.62 9.27
C VAL A 176 -0.50 -7.81 8.82
N ARG A 177 -0.87 -6.84 9.63
CA ARG A 177 -1.83 -5.78 9.29
C ARG A 177 -1.06 -4.53 8.90
N ASN A 178 -1.52 -3.83 7.87
CA ASN A 178 -1.07 -2.47 7.62
C ASN A 178 -2.25 -1.52 7.52
N GLN A 179 -2.01 -0.31 8.00
CA GLN A 179 -2.88 0.84 7.80
C GLN A 179 -2.10 1.90 7.03
N PHE A 180 -2.77 2.70 6.24
CA PHE A 180 -2.16 3.80 5.49
C PHE A 180 -3.25 4.72 4.96
N GLU A 181 -2.85 5.93 4.64
CA GLU A 181 -3.67 6.90 3.92
C GLU A 181 -3.33 6.87 2.44
N ARG A 182 -4.34 7.00 1.60
CA ARG A 182 -4.20 6.99 0.14
C ARG A 182 -4.80 8.20 -0.51
N VAL A 183 -4.02 8.81 -1.38
CA VAL A 183 -4.45 9.75 -2.39
C VAL A 183 -4.41 9.07 -3.76
N THR A 184 -5.39 9.36 -4.59
CA THR A 184 -5.39 8.91 -5.99
C THR A 184 -5.47 10.13 -6.91
N LEU A 185 -4.50 10.25 -7.80
CA LEU A 185 -4.46 11.29 -8.81
C LEU A 185 -4.67 10.68 -10.19
N VAL A 186 -5.39 11.40 -11.04
CA VAL A 186 -5.64 11.03 -12.44
C VAL A 186 -5.22 12.20 -13.31
N ASN A 187 -4.38 11.95 -14.31
CA ASN A 187 -4.00 13.03 -15.22
C ASN A 187 -5.21 13.55 -16.01
N LYS A 188 -5.20 14.84 -16.42
CA LYS A 188 -6.32 15.46 -17.13
C LYS A 188 -6.67 14.74 -18.43
N GLY A 189 -5.71 14.06 -19.07
CA GLY A 189 -5.94 13.21 -20.23
C GLY A 189 -6.59 11.86 -19.91
N LYS A 190 -6.78 11.50 -18.65
CA LYS A 190 -7.37 10.23 -18.18
C LYS A 190 -6.65 8.98 -18.72
N THR A 191 -5.34 9.07 -19.00
CA THR A 191 -4.50 7.98 -19.54
C THR A 191 -3.63 7.29 -18.50
N GLU A 192 -3.52 7.87 -17.33
CA GLU A 192 -2.72 7.32 -16.22
C GLU A 192 -3.30 7.68 -14.85
N ARG A 193 -2.92 6.89 -13.87
CA ARG A 193 -3.33 7.08 -12.48
C ARG A 193 -2.15 6.87 -11.55
N LEU A 194 -1.98 7.79 -10.60
CA LEU A 194 -1.08 7.66 -9.47
C LEU A 194 -1.90 7.26 -8.23
N THR A 195 -1.45 6.24 -7.51
CA THR A 195 -1.90 6.00 -6.15
C THR A 195 -0.74 6.26 -5.20
N ILE A 196 -0.93 7.10 -4.22
CA ILE A 196 0.07 7.60 -3.29
C ILE A 196 -0.33 7.16 -1.90
N ASP A 197 0.49 6.33 -1.25
CA ASP A 197 0.25 5.80 0.09
C ASP A 197 1.28 6.38 1.05
N PHE A 198 0.85 6.92 2.17
CA PHE A 198 1.68 7.51 3.21
C PHE A 198 1.07 7.26 4.60
N ASN A 199 1.71 7.70 5.67
CA ASN A 199 1.32 7.41 7.05
C ASN A 199 1.12 5.91 7.27
N ILE A 200 2.15 5.11 6.86
CA ILE A 200 2.05 3.66 6.82
C ILE A 200 2.48 3.08 8.15
N GLY A 201 1.56 2.39 8.82
CA GLY A 201 1.81 1.60 10.02
C GLY A 201 1.65 0.11 9.75
N PHE A 202 2.37 -0.69 10.51
CA PHE A 202 2.32 -2.15 10.50
C PHE A 202 2.10 -2.69 11.91
N HIS A 203 1.34 -3.77 12.02
CA HIS A 203 1.17 -4.59 13.21
C HIS A 203 1.38 -6.05 12.83
N ASN A 204 2.24 -6.75 13.53
CA ASN A 204 2.52 -8.17 13.33
C ASN A 204 1.75 -8.99 14.37
N PHE A 205 0.99 -9.98 13.93
CA PHE A 205 0.14 -10.79 14.80
C PHE A 205 0.89 -11.92 15.53
N GLU A 206 2.12 -12.24 15.11
CA GLU A 206 2.92 -13.28 15.74
C GLU A 206 3.85 -12.70 16.80
N THR A 207 4.48 -11.56 16.48
CA THR A 207 5.42 -10.89 17.39
C THR A 207 4.78 -9.80 18.23
N GLU A 208 3.55 -9.44 17.98
CA GLU A 208 2.81 -8.31 18.56
C GLU A 208 3.56 -6.96 18.44
N HIS A 209 4.48 -6.86 17.47
CA HIS A 209 5.25 -5.65 17.23
C HIS A 209 4.53 -4.70 16.28
N ASP A 210 4.53 -3.42 16.67
CA ASP A 210 4.10 -2.31 15.85
C ASP A 210 5.29 -1.57 15.23
N HIS A 211 5.17 -1.16 13.96
CA HIS A 211 6.18 -0.34 13.31
C HIS A 211 5.52 0.73 12.43
N GLY A 212 5.91 1.99 12.61
CA GLY A 212 5.47 3.10 11.78
C GLY A 212 6.58 3.59 10.85
N THR A 213 6.18 4.06 9.67
CA THR A 213 7.09 4.64 8.67
C THR A 213 6.60 6.04 8.31
N ASP A 214 6.84 7.00 9.20
CA ASP A 214 6.19 8.32 9.19
C ASP A 214 6.51 9.13 7.94
N GLU A 215 7.77 9.06 7.46
CA GLU A 215 8.24 9.80 6.27
C GLU A 215 8.05 9.05 4.95
N LEU A 216 7.72 7.76 5.03
CA LEU A 216 7.65 6.91 3.85
C LEU A 216 6.42 7.19 3.00
N VAL A 217 6.64 7.43 1.72
CA VAL A 217 5.62 7.55 0.69
C VAL A 217 5.83 6.48 -0.38
N ILE A 218 4.76 5.78 -0.75
CA ILE A 218 4.77 4.80 -1.84
C ILE A 218 3.89 5.32 -2.96
N ILE A 219 4.49 5.60 -4.10
CA ILE A 219 3.80 6.04 -5.31
C ILE A 219 3.70 4.86 -6.27
N GLU A 220 2.51 4.56 -6.78
CA GLU A 220 2.30 3.58 -7.83
C GLU A 220 1.68 4.25 -9.06
N LEU A 221 2.47 4.38 -10.11
CA LEU A 221 2.00 4.84 -11.42
C LEU A 221 1.39 3.66 -12.18
N LYS A 222 0.17 3.84 -12.62
CA LYS A 222 -0.57 2.90 -13.50
C LYS A 222 -0.87 3.60 -14.81
N ARG A 223 -0.35 3.08 -15.91
CA ARG A 223 -0.54 3.61 -17.25
C ARG A 223 -0.83 2.49 -18.25
N ASP A 224 -1.38 2.85 -19.39
CA ASP A 224 -1.62 1.88 -20.45
C ASP A 224 -0.35 1.66 -21.28
N GLY A 225 0.12 0.42 -21.31
CA GLY A 225 1.26 -0.01 -22.11
C GLY A 225 2.51 0.87 -21.94
N ASN A 226 3.17 1.13 -23.06
CA ASN A 226 4.39 1.95 -23.13
C ASN A 226 4.13 3.44 -23.41
N VAL A 227 2.90 3.92 -23.17
CA VAL A 227 2.61 5.35 -23.31
C VAL A 227 3.55 6.16 -22.44
N PHE A 228 4.17 7.18 -23.02
CA PHE A 228 5.04 8.08 -22.28
C PHE A 228 4.24 8.80 -21.21
N SER A 229 4.79 8.80 -19.98
CA SER A 229 4.19 9.48 -18.85
C SER A 229 5.12 10.61 -18.38
N PRO A 230 4.70 11.87 -18.51
CA PRO A 230 5.50 13.02 -18.06
C PRO A 230 5.90 12.93 -16.58
N VAL A 231 5.07 12.30 -15.74
CA VAL A 231 5.36 12.17 -14.30
C VAL A 231 6.62 11.34 -14.02
N CYS A 232 7.02 10.44 -14.94
CA CYS A 232 8.28 9.70 -14.80
C CYS A 232 9.50 10.63 -14.82
N ASN A 233 9.47 11.69 -15.63
CA ASN A 233 10.54 12.68 -15.66
C ASN A 233 10.50 13.55 -14.39
N LEU A 234 9.31 14.03 -13.98
CA LEU A 234 9.15 14.80 -12.75
C LEU A 234 9.65 14.04 -11.52
N LEU A 235 9.34 12.73 -11.42
CA LEU A 235 9.85 11.90 -10.33
C LEU A 235 11.38 11.78 -10.36
N ARG A 236 11.96 11.60 -11.56
CA ARG A 236 13.43 11.56 -11.72
C ARG A 236 14.09 12.87 -11.33
N ASP A 237 13.51 14.00 -11.72
CA ASP A 237 14.04 15.35 -11.45
C ASP A 237 14.06 15.65 -9.95
N ILE A 238 13.15 15.06 -9.17
CA ILE A 238 13.16 15.12 -7.70
C ILE A 238 13.87 13.91 -7.06
N HIS A 239 14.71 13.20 -7.82
CA HIS A 239 15.51 12.03 -7.37
C HIS A 239 14.69 10.84 -6.85
N VAL A 240 13.48 10.65 -7.35
CA VAL A 240 12.62 9.50 -7.03
C VAL A 240 12.66 8.49 -8.16
N HIS A 241 13.27 7.32 -7.92
CA HIS A 241 13.51 6.30 -8.92
C HIS A 241 12.59 5.07 -8.76
N PRO A 242 12.31 4.33 -9.86
CA PRO A 242 11.52 3.11 -9.80
C PRO A 242 12.08 2.12 -8.78
N THR A 243 11.23 1.68 -7.86
CA THR A 243 11.61 0.76 -6.79
C THR A 243 10.47 -0.21 -6.50
N GLY A 244 10.72 -1.51 -6.55
CA GLY A 244 9.71 -2.49 -6.18
C GLY A 244 9.45 -2.47 -4.67
N PHE A 245 8.19 -2.31 -4.26
CA PHE A 245 7.78 -2.30 -2.85
C PHE A 245 6.62 -3.26 -2.60
N SER A 246 6.66 -3.95 -1.44
CA SER A 246 5.59 -4.83 -0.97
C SER A 246 5.27 -4.51 0.49
N LYS A 247 4.13 -3.87 0.77
CA LYS A 247 3.70 -3.58 2.14
C LYS A 247 3.70 -4.83 3.04
N CYS A 248 3.17 -5.96 2.54
CA CYS A 248 3.19 -7.23 3.27
C CYS A 248 4.61 -7.63 3.69
N CYS A 249 5.49 -7.88 2.71
CA CYS A 249 6.81 -8.43 3.01
C CYS A 249 7.73 -7.45 3.75
N ILE A 250 7.61 -6.16 3.47
CA ILE A 250 8.39 -5.15 4.20
C ILE A 250 7.82 -4.99 5.61
N GLY A 251 6.49 -4.98 5.77
CA GLY A 251 5.88 -4.94 7.10
C GLY A 251 6.32 -6.12 7.97
N MET A 252 6.24 -7.36 7.45
CA MET A 252 6.73 -8.54 8.16
C MET A 252 8.21 -8.42 8.52
N ALA A 253 9.06 -7.99 7.56
CA ALA A 253 10.49 -7.85 7.80
C ALA A 253 10.85 -6.74 8.82
N LEU A 254 10.04 -5.69 8.94
CA LEU A 254 10.23 -4.61 9.92
C LEU A 254 9.74 -4.97 11.32
N THR A 255 8.82 -5.91 11.42
CA THR A 255 8.17 -6.28 12.68
C THR A 255 8.58 -7.65 13.21
N ASP A 256 9.32 -8.44 12.42
CA ASP A 256 9.86 -9.73 12.83
C ASP A 256 11.32 -9.89 12.36
N PRO A 257 12.29 -9.66 13.26
CA PRO A 257 13.71 -9.80 12.95
C PRO A 257 14.15 -11.26 12.73
N ALA A 258 13.39 -12.25 13.17
CA ALA A 258 13.70 -13.67 12.99
C ALA A 258 13.48 -14.15 11.54
N LEU A 259 12.66 -13.42 10.78
CA LEU A 259 12.40 -13.74 9.39
C LEU A 259 13.63 -13.55 8.50
N LYS A 260 13.77 -14.41 7.52
CA LYS A 260 14.83 -14.27 6.50
C LYS A 260 14.68 -12.98 5.70
N GLN A 261 15.64 -12.04 5.83
CA GLN A 261 15.51 -10.67 5.29
C GLN A 261 16.58 -10.28 4.27
N ASN A 262 17.59 -11.09 4.02
CA ASN A 262 18.76 -10.72 3.21
C ASN A 262 18.40 -10.11 1.85
N ASN A 263 17.39 -10.62 1.15
CA ASN A 263 16.96 -10.07 -0.14
C ASN A 263 16.19 -8.74 0.00
N PHE A 264 15.79 -8.35 1.20
CA PHE A 264 15.14 -7.07 1.49
C PHE A 264 16.09 -6.03 2.09
N LYS A 265 17.27 -6.41 2.61
CA LYS A 265 18.24 -5.49 3.23
C LYS A 265 18.48 -4.20 2.44
N PRO A 266 18.68 -4.21 1.09
CA PRO A 266 18.89 -2.97 0.35
C PRO A 266 17.66 -2.02 0.41
N LYS A 267 16.44 -2.60 0.43
CA LYS A 267 15.21 -1.81 0.54
C LYS A 267 15.04 -1.25 1.94
N LEU A 268 15.29 -2.06 2.97
CA LEU A 268 15.19 -1.66 4.37
C LEU A 268 16.17 -0.52 4.67
N ARG A 269 17.43 -0.60 4.19
CA ARG A 269 18.40 0.51 4.29
C ARG A 269 17.93 1.78 3.59
N ASN A 270 17.24 1.68 2.46
CA ASN A 270 16.68 2.85 1.80
C ASN A 270 15.54 3.47 2.62
N LEU A 271 14.71 2.65 3.26
CA LEU A 271 13.66 3.12 4.16
C LEU A 271 14.23 3.82 5.40
N GLU A 272 15.31 3.28 5.98
CA GLU A 272 16.02 3.91 7.10
C GLU A 272 16.53 5.31 6.73
N LYS A 273 17.10 5.46 5.52
CA LYS A 273 17.55 6.78 5.03
C LYS A 273 16.39 7.76 4.89
N ILE A 274 15.25 7.32 4.35
CA ILE A 274 14.06 8.16 4.17
C ILE A 274 13.49 8.60 5.52
N ASN A 275 13.42 7.68 6.49
CA ASN A 275 12.84 7.96 7.80
C ASN A 275 13.83 8.59 8.79
N GLY A 276 15.11 8.75 8.41
CA GLY A 276 16.13 9.36 9.27
C GLY A 276 16.45 8.56 10.54
N ARG A 277 16.02 7.28 10.61
CA ARG A 277 16.26 6.41 11.78
C ARG A 277 16.55 4.97 11.34
N ARG A 278 17.31 4.23 12.16
CA ARG A 278 17.54 2.80 11.96
C ARG A 278 16.30 2.00 12.35
N PHE A 279 16.00 0.96 11.59
CA PHE A 279 14.90 0.02 11.83
C PHE A 279 15.41 -1.35 12.25
N ILE A 280 16.63 -1.69 11.87
CA ILE A 280 17.23 -3.01 12.06
C ILE A 280 18.61 -2.81 12.66
N ASP A 281 18.93 -3.56 13.71
CA ASP A 281 20.30 -3.69 14.17
C ASP A 281 21.08 -4.46 13.12
N HIS A 282 22.03 -3.79 12.50
CA HIS A 282 22.91 -4.35 11.47
C HIS A 282 24.10 -5.07 12.09
N GLU A 283 23.94 -5.69 13.26
CA GLU A 283 25.00 -6.56 13.77
C GLU A 283 25.20 -7.73 12.82
N LEU A 284 26.45 -7.89 12.43
CA LEU A 284 26.97 -8.78 11.40
C LEU A 284 26.81 -10.26 11.75
#